data_803e922f6a5e53ad954b256a1c97ce96
#
_entry.id   803e922f6a5e53ad954b256a1c97ce96
#
_cell.length_a   1.000
_cell.length_b   1.000
_cell.length_c   1.000
_cell.angle_alpha   90.00
_cell.angle_beta   90.00
_cell.angle_gamma   90.00
#
_symmetry.space_group_name_H-M   'P 1'
#
loop_
_entity.id
_entity.type
_entity.pdbx_description
1 polymer ?
#
loop_
_entity_poly.entity_id
_entity_poly.type
_entity_poly.pdbx_seq_one_letter_code
_entity_poly.pdbx_strand_id
1 'polypeptide(L)'
;MIDPGTFRQMALSFEETLEQPHFEKTSFRVNKKIFATLDIAAGKVVVKLSEIEQSVFCGYDRSVMYPVNGGWGKQGWTVINLKTISHEILLDALTTSYCNVAPVRLSEKYKIF
;
A
#
# COMPACT_ATOMS: atom_id res chain seq x y z
N MET A 1 3.69 6.50 15.18
CA MET A 1 4.64 5.87 14.24
C MET A 1 4.30 4.39 14.08
N ILE A 2 4.27 3.92 12.84
CA ILE A 2 4.07 2.50 12.55
C ILE A 2 5.42 1.92 12.15
N ASP A 3 5.90 0.93 12.92
CA ASP A 3 7.17 0.32 12.60
C ASP A 3 7.03 -0.67 11.41
N PRO A 4 8.15 -0.96 10.73
CA PRO A 4 8.12 -1.86 9.56
C PRO A 4 7.56 -3.26 9.86
N GLY A 5 7.80 -3.78 11.06
CA GLY A 5 7.28 -5.09 11.46
C GLY A 5 5.77 -5.11 11.56
N THR A 6 5.19 -4.05 12.10
CA THR A 6 3.73 -3.90 12.18
C THR A 6 3.13 -3.79 10.78
N PHE A 7 3.72 -3.00 9.91
CA PHE A 7 3.28 -2.91 8.51
C PHE A 7 3.34 -4.28 7.83
N ARG A 8 4.44 -4.99 8.03
CA ARG A 8 4.63 -6.33 7.44
C ARG A 8 3.50 -7.28 7.88
N GLN A 9 3.17 -7.27 9.16
CA GLN A 9 2.08 -8.09 9.68
C GLN A 9 0.74 -7.70 9.06
N MET A 10 0.47 -6.42 8.92
CA MET A 10 -0.75 -5.93 8.28
C MET A 10 -0.85 -6.42 6.84
N ALA A 11 0.21 -6.26 6.06
CA ALA A 11 0.23 -6.68 4.66
C ALA A 11 0.04 -8.19 4.51
N LEU A 12 0.69 -8.97 5.36
CA LEU A 12 0.61 -10.43 5.30
C LEU A 12 -0.72 -10.98 5.85
N SER A 13 -1.52 -10.16 6.51
CA SER A 13 -2.85 -10.58 6.99
C SER A 13 -3.86 -10.77 5.87
N PHE A 14 -3.62 -10.19 4.69
CA PHE A 14 -4.49 -10.39 3.52
C PHE A 14 -4.23 -11.76 2.91
N GLU A 15 -5.31 -12.43 2.49
CA GLU A 15 -5.23 -13.79 1.96
C GLU A 15 -4.31 -13.89 0.73
N GLU A 16 -3.54 -14.96 0.67
CA GLU A 16 -2.65 -15.29 -0.45
C GLU A 16 -1.59 -14.24 -0.72
N THR A 17 -1.25 -13.44 0.28
CA THR A 17 -0.17 -12.45 0.15
C THR A 17 1.18 -13.13 0.40
N LEU A 18 2.12 -12.87 -0.50
CA LEU A 18 3.49 -13.34 -0.41
C LEU A 18 4.44 -12.15 -0.27
N GLU A 19 5.44 -12.32 0.57
CA GLU A 19 6.50 -11.35 0.75
C GLU A 19 7.72 -11.80 -0.06
N GLN A 20 8.25 -10.91 -0.89
CA GLN A 20 9.42 -11.21 -1.73
C GLN A 20 10.36 -10.02 -1.80
N PRO A 21 11.67 -10.27 -1.95
CA PRO A 21 12.61 -9.17 -2.22
C PRO A 21 12.25 -8.46 -3.51
N HIS A 22 12.52 -7.15 -3.55
CA HIS A 22 12.31 -6.32 -4.74
C HIS A 22 13.38 -5.23 -4.75
N PHE A 23 14.54 -5.53 -5.37
CA PHE A 23 15.74 -4.70 -5.31
C PHE A 23 16.16 -4.55 -3.83
N GLU A 24 16.30 -3.34 -3.32
CA GLU A 24 16.66 -3.09 -1.92
C GLU A 24 15.45 -3.01 -0.99
N LYS A 25 14.25 -3.28 -1.53
CA LYS A 25 12.99 -3.17 -0.81
C LYS A 25 12.35 -4.54 -0.66
N THR A 26 11.25 -4.58 0.09
CA THR A 26 10.42 -5.78 0.22
C THR A 26 9.12 -5.54 -0.50
N SER A 27 8.69 -6.48 -1.33
CA SER A 27 7.40 -6.40 -2.01
C SER A 27 6.39 -7.36 -1.39
N PHE A 28 5.13 -6.96 -1.42
CA PHE A 28 4.00 -7.77 -1.00
C PHE A 28 3.12 -8.00 -2.22
N ARG A 29 2.89 -9.26 -2.54
CA ARG A 29 2.25 -9.65 -3.80
C ARG A 29 1.05 -10.53 -3.56
N VAL A 30 0.05 -10.39 -4.42
CA VAL A 30 -1.08 -11.29 -4.52
C VAL A 30 -1.26 -11.64 -5.98
N ASN A 31 -1.46 -12.92 -6.28
CA ASN A 31 -1.58 -13.40 -7.66
C ASN A 31 -0.40 -12.93 -8.54
N LYS A 32 0.81 -12.97 -7.98
CA LYS A 32 2.08 -12.58 -8.63
C LYS A 32 2.21 -11.07 -8.93
N LYS A 33 1.27 -10.26 -8.48
CA LYS A 33 1.30 -8.80 -8.71
C LYS A 33 1.58 -8.06 -7.42
N ILE A 34 2.43 -7.04 -7.48
CA ILE A 34 2.77 -6.22 -6.32
C ILE A 34 1.62 -5.27 -6.01
N PHE A 35 1.16 -5.27 -4.75
CA PHE A 35 0.23 -4.24 -4.28
C PHE A 35 0.87 -3.28 -3.29
N ALA A 36 1.99 -3.64 -2.69
CA ALA A 36 2.73 -2.75 -1.78
C ALA A 36 4.21 -3.09 -1.76
N THR A 37 5.04 -2.07 -1.52
CA THR A 37 6.47 -2.27 -1.25
C THR A 37 6.83 -1.54 0.03
N LEU A 38 7.84 -2.06 0.74
CA LEU A 38 8.33 -1.49 2.00
C LEU A 38 9.81 -1.16 1.87
N ASP A 39 10.15 0.09 2.16
CA ASP A 39 11.51 0.57 2.30
C ASP A 39 11.79 0.77 3.79
N ILE A 40 12.45 -0.22 4.41
CA ILE A 40 12.69 -0.22 5.84
C ILE A 40 13.57 0.97 6.26
N ALA A 41 14.63 1.23 5.50
CA ALA A 41 15.56 2.30 5.83
C ALA A 41 14.89 3.68 5.81
N ALA A 42 14.02 3.92 4.84
CA ALA A 42 13.34 5.20 4.71
C ALA A 42 12.08 5.30 5.58
N GLY A 43 11.56 4.19 6.10
CA GLY A 43 10.31 4.19 6.84
C GLY A 43 9.12 4.55 5.95
N LYS A 44 9.15 4.11 4.70
CA LYS A 44 8.13 4.46 3.70
C LYS A 44 7.62 3.21 3.00
N VAL A 45 6.36 3.26 2.61
CA VAL A 45 5.76 2.22 1.78
C VAL A 45 5.18 2.85 0.52
N VAL A 46 5.01 2.03 -0.51
CA VAL A 46 4.35 2.44 -1.75
C VAL A 46 3.22 1.47 -2.00
N VAL A 47 2.03 2.00 -2.29
CA VAL A 47 0.84 1.18 -2.54
C VAL A 47 0.23 1.54 -3.90
N LYS A 48 -0.49 0.59 -4.49
CA LYS A 48 -1.13 0.77 -5.80
C LYS A 48 -2.57 1.24 -5.62
N LEU A 49 -2.86 2.48 -6.01
CA LEU A 49 -4.20 3.06 -5.96
C LEU A 49 -4.66 3.42 -7.37
N SER A 50 -5.96 3.65 -7.53
CA SER A 50 -6.47 4.31 -8.74
C SER A 50 -6.16 5.81 -8.65
N GLU A 51 -6.29 6.53 -9.75
CA GLU A 51 -6.08 7.98 -9.76
C GLU A 51 -7.02 8.69 -8.77
N ILE A 52 -8.28 8.27 -8.75
CA ILE A 52 -9.28 8.87 -7.86
C ILE A 52 -8.94 8.56 -6.40
N GLU A 53 -8.62 7.32 -6.10
CA GLU A 53 -8.24 6.92 -4.74
C GLU A 53 -7.00 7.65 -4.27
N GLN A 54 -5.99 7.76 -5.14
CA GLN A 54 -4.77 8.51 -4.83
C GLN A 54 -5.10 9.95 -4.47
N SER A 55 -5.95 10.61 -5.25
CA SER A 55 -6.36 11.97 -5.00
C SER A 55 -7.06 12.12 -3.65
N VAL A 56 -7.96 11.19 -3.32
CA VAL A 56 -8.69 11.22 -2.05
C VAL A 56 -7.73 11.01 -0.87
N PHE A 57 -6.90 9.97 -0.92
CA PHE A 57 -5.98 9.69 0.17
C PHE A 57 -4.93 10.79 0.37
N CYS A 58 -4.33 11.27 -0.72
CA CYS A 58 -3.34 12.34 -0.64
C CYS A 58 -3.94 13.66 -0.14
N GLY A 59 -5.25 13.82 -0.27
CA GLY A 59 -5.96 14.99 0.22
C GLY A 59 -5.99 15.11 1.74
N TYR A 60 -5.75 14.03 2.48
CA TYR A 60 -5.70 14.09 3.94
C TYR A 60 -4.49 14.91 4.41
N ASP A 61 -3.30 14.57 3.91
CA ASP A 61 -2.07 15.29 4.28
C ASP A 61 -0.98 14.91 3.27
N ARG A 62 -0.55 15.87 2.47
CA ARG A 62 0.44 15.66 1.43
C ARG A 62 1.86 15.39 1.95
N SER A 63 2.10 15.64 3.21
CA SER A 63 3.37 15.27 3.85
C SER A 63 3.39 13.80 4.26
N VAL A 64 2.22 13.18 4.41
CA VAL A 64 2.07 11.79 4.84
C VAL A 64 1.89 10.86 3.66
N MET A 65 1.07 11.26 2.68
CA MET A 65 0.78 10.48 1.48
C MET A 65 0.92 11.36 0.24
N TYR A 66 1.68 10.89 -0.73
CA TYR A 66 1.90 11.64 -1.96
C TYR A 66 2.25 10.71 -3.12
N PRO A 67 1.98 11.12 -4.37
CA PRO A 67 2.30 10.27 -5.53
C PRO A 67 3.80 10.02 -5.65
N VAL A 68 4.15 8.83 -6.12
CA VAL A 68 5.52 8.55 -6.56
C VAL A 68 5.85 9.51 -7.70
N ASN A 69 7.10 9.99 -7.76
CA ASN A 69 7.53 10.89 -8.83
C ASN A 69 7.43 10.24 -10.21
N GLY A 70 7.02 11.02 -11.20
CA GLY A 70 7.02 10.60 -12.59
C GLY A 70 5.83 9.73 -12.98
N GLY A 71 6.03 8.89 -13.98
CA GLY A 71 4.97 8.07 -14.58
C GLY A 71 4.33 7.06 -13.63
N TRP A 72 5.08 6.54 -12.66
CA TRP A 72 4.55 5.62 -11.66
C TRP A 72 3.47 6.28 -10.81
N GLY A 73 3.71 7.53 -10.38
CA GLY A 73 2.72 8.28 -9.62
C GLY A 73 1.45 8.52 -10.41
N LYS A 74 1.57 8.79 -11.71
CA LYS A 74 0.42 8.98 -12.59
C LYS A 74 -0.41 7.71 -12.76
N GLN A 75 0.19 6.54 -12.54
CA GLN A 75 -0.51 5.26 -12.59
C GLN A 75 -1.15 4.89 -11.25
N GLY A 76 -1.02 5.75 -10.24
CA GLY A 76 -1.63 5.54 -8.93
C GLY A 76 -0.68 5.04 -7.84
N TRP A 77 0.59 4.81 -8.14
CA TRP A 77 1.56 4.42 -7.11
C TRP A 77 1.77 5.59 -6.15
N THR A 78 1.55 5.33 -4.87
CA THR A 78 1.47 6.36 -3.83
C THR A 78 2.39 6.02 -2.67
N VAL A 79 3.21 7.00 -2.26
CA VAL A 79 4.11 6.87 -1.12
C VAL A 79 3.35 7.18 0.16
N ILE A 80 3.60 6.38 1.20
CA ILE A 80 3.06 6.59 2.54
C ILE A 80 4.21 6.66 3.53
N ASN A 81 4.24 7.71 4.34
CA ASN A 81 5.23 7.88 5.38
C ASN A 81 4.77 7.16 6.66
N LEU A 82 5.41 6.04 7.00
CA LEU A 82 5.04 5.25 8.18
C LEU A 82 5.26 6.00 9.49
N LYS A 83 6.11 7.01 9.50
CA LYS A 83 6.42 7.78 10.72
C LYS A 83 5.26 8.66 11.15
N THR A 84 4.37 9.03 10.22
CA THR A 84 3.33 10.02 10.48
C THR A 84 1.92 9.56 10.18
N ILE A 85 1.74 8.44 9.45
CA ILE A 85 0.41 7.92 9.12
C ILE A 85 -0.28 7.34 10.35
N SER A 86 -1.61 7.48 10.42
CA SER A 86 -2.40 6.77 11.42
C SER A 86 -2.60 5.32 11.00
N HIS A 87 -2.80 4.45 11.98
CA HIS A 87 -3.05 3.03 11.73
C HIS A 87 -4.30 2.82 10.87
N GLU A 88 -5.36 3.56 11.15
CA GLU A 88 -6.63 3.43 10.44
C GLU A 88 -6.51 3.80 8.96
N ILE A 89 -5.86 4.92 8.67
CA ILE A 89 -5.68 5.36 7.28
C ILE A 89 -4.77 4.42 6.52
N LEU A 90 -3.71 3.94 7.17
CA LEU A 90 -2.82 2.96 6.55
C LEU A 90 -3.58 1.68 6.20
N LEU A 91 -4.40 1.17 7.13
CA LEU A 91 -5.18 -0.04 6.87
C LEU A 91 -6.14 0.16 5.70
N ASP A 92 -6.82 1.32 5.63
CA ASP A 92 -7.71 1.64 4.52
C ASP A 92 -6.97 1.68 3.19
N ALA A 93 -5.83 2.37 3.15
CA ALA A 93 -5.03 2.48 1.93
C ALA A 93 -4.49 1.11 1.49
N LEU A 94 -4.04 0.31 2.43
CA LEU A 94 -3.49 -1.01 2.16
C LEU A 94 -4.58 -1.96 1.66
N THR A 95 -5.75 -1.93 2.28
CA THR A 95 -6.91 -2.72 1.86
C THR A 95 -7.35 -2.34 0.45
N THR A 96 -7.42 -1.04 0.17
CA THR A 96 -7.76 -0.52 -1.16
C THR A 96 -6.76 -1.01 -2.21
N SER A 97 -5.48 -0.92 -1.90
CA SER A 97 -4.42 -1.36 -2.80
C SER A 97 -4.50 -2.87 -3.07
N TYR A 98 -4.71 -3.67 -2.03
CA TYR A 98 -4.87 -5.11 -2.18
C TYR A 98 -6.06 -5.43 -3.09
N CYS A 99 -7.20 -4.78 -2.86
CA CYS A 99 -8.40 -5.00 -3.66
C CYS A 99 -8.25 -4.58 -5.12
N ASN A 100 -7.38 -3.59 -5.40
CA ASN A 100 -7.11 -3.18 -6.79
C ASN A 100 -6.31 -4.22 -7.56
N VAL A 101 -5.55 -5.06 -6.87
CA VAL A 101 -4.62 -6.00 -7.49
C VAL A 101 -5.12 -7.44 -7.38
N ALA A 102 -5.78 -7.80 -6.29
CA ALA A 102 -6.23 -9.15 -6.03
C ALA A 102 -7.38 -9.58 -6.95
N PRO A 103 -7.47 -10.89 -7.26
CA PRO A 103 -8.63 -11.41 -7.97
C PRO A 103 -9.92 -11.14 -7.20
N VAL A 104 -11.04 -11.05 -7.92
CA VAL A 104 -12.34 -10.74 -7.30
C VAL A 104 -12.69 -11.70 -6.16
N ARG A 105 -12.42 -13.00 -6.32
CA ARG A 105 -12.71 -14.01 -5.28
C ARG A 105 -12.04 -13.69 -3.94
N LEU A 106 -10.91 -12.96 -3.96
CA LEU A 106 -10.21 -12.55 -2.75
C LEU A 106 -10.63 -11.16 -2.30
N SER A 107 -10.73 -10.20 -3.24
CA SER A 107 -11.02 -8.81 -2.89
C SER A 107 -12.41 -8.63 -2.31
N GLU A 108 -13.40 -9.44 -2.72
CA GLU A 108 -14.75 -9.35 -2.20
C GLU A 108 -14.83 -9.48 -0.69
N LYS A 109 -13.93 -10.25 -0.08
CA LYS A 109 -13.91 -10.48 1.37
C LYS A 109 -13.54 -9.22 2.15
N TYR A 110 -12.90 -8.25 1.50
CA TYR A 110 -12.38 -7.06 2.14
C TYR A 110 -13.14 -5.79 1.76
N LYS A 111 -14.12 -5.89 0.88
CA LYS A 111 -14.96 -4.75 0.51
C LYS A 111 -16.08 -4.58 1.52
N ILE A 112 -16.21 -3.36 2.04
CA ILE A 112 -17.23 -3.00 3.01
C ILE A 112 -18.23 -2.08 2.30
N PHE A 113 -19.50 -2.42 2.41
CA PHE A 113 -20.57 -1.67 1.75
C PHE A 113 -21.57 -1.16 2.75
#